data_033fe20fc7c008cb8718dc36880c902e
#
_entry.id   033fe20fc7c008cb8718dc36880c902e
#
_cell.length_a   1.000
_cell.length_b   1.000
_cell.length_c   1.000
_cell.angle_alpha   90.00
_cell.angle_beta   90.00
_cell.angle_gamma   90.00
#
_symmetry.space_group_name_H-M   'P 1'
#
loop_
_entity.id
_entity.type
_entity.pdbx_description
1 polymer ?
#
loop_
_entity_poly.entity_id
_entity_poly.type
_entity_poly.pdbx_seq_one_letter_code
_entity_poly.pdbx_strand_id
1 'polypeptide(L)'
;SEWHMTQTVQLKRSATAGGIPSTSDLALGELAINTYDGKAYIKKNVGGTESIVEVGKEVGTSFDQMSHFVFNASANQTTFSGIDANSETMAYTAGQILVFLNGVFLDPNDYTATNGTSVVLASGAKSSDYLEVITLGASTGANLTGINIYEYTATAGQTVISGSDDNSATLSYTAGKELVFLNGVLMDNRSGTDYTQTNSTTITFNAALQVSDTVVIKAYDGPEPFFRHPFDITASSTSSISGNDANGNGLNIIFKNTEVFVNGILVKKGQWSSGSGTEITFVDPLTDPNYVIDVIEYGLKTVDVDVIRDSTPFLGGDLNTNGNDIISTLSNPITFKPNTYVD
;
A
#
# COMPACT_ATOMS: atom_id res chain seq x y z
N SER A 1 1.70 -6.97 -61.59
CA SER A 1 2.39 -5.84 -60.90
C SER A 1 1.62 -5.51 -59.65
N GLU A 2 2.17 -5.91 -58.51
CA GLU A 2 1.67 -5.57 -57.18
C GLU A 2 2.03 -4.11 -56.87
N TRP A 3 1.03 -3.28 -56.64
CA TRP A 3 1.22 -1.90 -56.16
C TRP A 3 1.48 -1.94 -54.68
N HIS A 4 2.74 -1.93 -54.25
CA HIS A 4 3.11 -1.62 -52.85
C HIS A 4 2.88 -0.12 -52.61
N MET A 5 1.73 0.21 -52.04
CA MET A 5 1.52 1.55 -51.53
C MET A 5 2.20 1.60 -50.13
N THR A 6 3.34 2.23 -50.06
CA THR A 6 3.94 2.65 -48.79
C THR A 6 3.15 3.84 -48.28
N GLN A 7 2.22 3.59 -47.36
CA GLN A 7 1.50 4.66 -46.69
C GLN A 7 2.34 5.17 -45.55
N THR A 8 2.89 6.36 -45.64
CA THR A 8 3.59 7.02 -44.54
C THR A 8 2.59 7.77 -43.71
N VAL A 9 2.33 7.33 -42.49
CA VAL A 9 1.54 8.07 -41.50
C VAL A 9 2.49 8.97 -40.73
N GLN A 10 2.35 10.29 -40.93
CA GLN A 10 3.06 11.28 -40.10
C GLN A 10 2.20 11.65 -38.90
N LEU A 11 2.70 11.41 -37.70
CA LEU A 11 2.07 11.83 -36.45
C LEU A 11 2.49 13.28 -36.10
N LYS A 12 1.61 14.02 -35.43
CA LYS A 12 2.02 15.27 -34.78
C LYS A 12 3.08 15.00 -33.75
N ARG A 13 4.09 15.87 -33.68
CA ARG A 13 5.24 15.63 -32.79
C ARG A 13 5.76 16.93 -32.19
N SER A 14 6.29 16.83 -30.98
CA SER A 14 7.06 17.85 -30.28
C SER A 14 8.43 17.25 -29.86
N ALA A 15 9.46 18.08 -29.86
CA ALA A 15 10.76 17.76 -29.29
C ALA A 15 11.06 18.64 -28.06
N THR A 16 10.05 19.28 -27.49
CA THR A 16 10.19 20.14 -26.30
C THR A 16 9.95 19.33 -25.04
N ALA A 17 10.87 19.43 -24.06
CA ALA A 17 10.70 18.80 -22.75
C ALA A 17 9.38 19.22 -22.10
N GLY A 18 8.61 18.26 -21.59
CA GLY A 18 7.30 18.50 -20.96
C GLY A 18 6.21 18.96 -21.89
N GLY A 19 6.43 19.00 -23.22
CA GLY A 19 5.46 19.48 -24.20
C GLY A 19 4.24 18.54 -24.30
N ILE A 20 3.06 19.04 -23.90
CA ILE A 20 1.77 18.34 -24.00
C ILE A 20 0.91 19.09 -25.04
N PRO A 21 0.27 18.40 -26.01
CA PRO A 21 -0.63 19.05 -26.94
C PRO A 21 -1.87 19.60 -26.20
N SER A 22 -2.44 20.68 -26.72
CA SER A 22 -3.75 21.19 -26.27
C SER A 22 -4.90 20.47 -26.99
N THR A 23 -6.12 20.63 -26.50
CA THR A 23 -7.31 20.08 -27.18
C THR A 23 -7.56 20.68 -28.58
N SER A 24 -7.02 21.85 -28.87
CA SER A 24 -7.06 22.46 -30.21
C SER A 24 -6.02 21.90 -31.18
N ASP A 25 -4.97 21.26 -30.65
CA ASP A 25 -3.88 20.71 -31.47
C ASP A 25 -4.23 19.36 -32.10
N LEU A 26 -5.16 18.61 -31.50
CA LEU A 26 -5.52 17.26 -31.95
C LEU A 26 -7.00 17.16 -32.32
N ALA A 27 -7.27 16.40 -33.36
CA ALA A 27 -8.61 15.88 -33.63
C ALA A 27 -8.94 14.71 -32.67
N LEU A 28 -10.22 14.36 -32.51
CA LEU A 28 -10.62 13.19 -31.69
C LEU A 28 -9.99 11.93 -32.26
N GLY A 29 -9.25 11.19 -31.39
CA GLY A 29 -8.56 9.98 -31.77
C GLY A 29 -7.23 10.18 -32.51
N GLU A 30 -6.83 11.44 -32.78
CA GLU A 30 -5.53 11.72 -33.39
C GLU A 30 -4.40 11.52 -32.38
N LEU A 31 -3.29 10.87 -32.83
CA LEU A 31 -2.13 10.59 -32.02
C LEU A 31 -1.04 11.66 -32.20
N ALA A 32 -0.51 12.15 -31.11
CA ALA A 32 0.69 12.99 -31.09
C ALA A 32 1.80 12.34 -30.26
N ILE A 33 3.07 12.61 -30.61
CA ILE A 33 4.24 12.06 -29.90
C ILE A 33 5.14 13.22 -29.43
N ASN A 34 5.51 13.21 -28.16
CA ASN A 34 6.63 13.97 -27.65
C ASN A 34 7.90 13.12 -27.77
N THR A 35 8.78 13.47 -28.70
CA THR A 35 10.01 12.71 -28.97
C THR A 35 11.12 13.01 -27.96
N TYR A 36 11.01 14.08 -27.17
CA TYR A 36 11.95 14.39 -26.09
C TYR A 36 11.66 13.51 -24.86
N ASP A 37 10.39 13.41 -24.48
CA ASP A 37 9.97 12.67 -23.27
C ASP A 37 9.58 11.21 -23.57
N GLY A 38 9.53 10.80 -24.85
CA GLY A 38 9.09 9.46 -25.26
C GLY A 38 7.62 9.18 -25.00
N LYS A 39 6.76 10.22 -25.01
CA LYS A 39 5.34 10.13 -24.64
C LYS A 39 4.45 10.27 -25.86
N ALA A 40 3.30 9.56 -25.82
CA ALA A 40 2.25 9.68 -26.83
C ALA A 40 0.95 10.20 -26.21
N TYR A 41 0.18 10.96 -26.97
CA TYR A 41 -1.06 11.61 -26.51
C TYR A 41 -2.18 11.43 -27.52
N ILE A 42 -3.42 11.28 -27.03
CA ILE A 42 -4.63 11.35 -27.86
C ILE A 42 -5.63 12.35 -27.26
N LYS A 43 -6.50 12.88 -28.11
CA LYS A 43 -7.68 13.63 -27.68
C LYS A 43 -8.85 12.69 -27.51
N LYS A 44 -9.48 12.71 -26.33
CA LYS A 44 -10.72 11.99 -26.03
C LYS A 44 -11.88 12.97 -25.79
N ASN A 45 -13.10 12.47 -25.93
CA ASN A 45 -14.32 13.17 -25.56
C ASN A 45 -15.18 12.24 -24.70
N VAL A 46 -15.54 12.68 -23.50
CA VAL A 46 -16.44 11.96 -22.60
C VAL A 46 -17.58 12.89 -22.22
N GLY A 47 -18.81 12.55 -22.64
CA GLY A 47 -19.99 13.33 -22.30
C GLY A 47 -19.96 14.78 -22.82
N GLY A 48 -19.29 15.03 -23.95
CA GLY A 48 -19.15 16.37 -24.54
C GLY A 48 -17.91 17.15 -24.05
N THR A 49 -17.17 16.61 -23.04
CA THR A 49 -15.95 17.24 -22.55
C THR A 49 -14.72 16.63 -23.23
N GLU A 50 -13.94 17.48 -23.92
CA GLU A 50 -12.71 17.09 -24.59
C GLU A 50 -11.51 17.24 -23.67
N SER A 51 -10.59 16.26 -23.69
CA SER A 51 -9.34 16.31 -22.94
C SER A 51 -8.22 15.56 -23.66
N ILE A 52 -6.97 15.95 -23.39
CA ILE A 52 -5.79 15.22 -23.85
C ILE A 52 -5.41 14.18 -22.79
N VAL A 53 -5.15 12.97 -23.25
CA VAL A 53 -4.66 11.88 -22.38
C VAL A 53 -3.37 11.28 -22.96
N GLU A 54 -2.45 10.94 -22.08
CA GLU A 54 -1.23 10.24 -22.43
C GLU A 54 -1.57 8.77 -22.73
N VAL A 55 -1.15 8.28 -23.91
CA VAL A 55 -1.37 6.90 -24.35
C VAL A 55 -0.26 6.02 -23.78
N GLY A 56 -0.64 4.87 -23.26
CA GLY A 56 0.36 3.96 -22.65
C GLY A 56 0.94 4.49 -21.34
N LYS A 57 0.41 5.61 -20.81
CA LYS A 57 0.58 5.87 -19.40
C LYS A 57 -0.07 4.69 -18.72
N GLU A 58 0.74 3.77 -18.25
CA GLU A 58 0.25 2.82 -17.27
C GLU A 58 -0.40 3.68 -16.21
N VAL A 59 -1.69 3.51 -16.03
CA VAL A 59 -2.32 3.93 -14.80
C VAL A 59 -1.63 3.06 -13.79
N GLY A 60 -0.58 3.64 -13.19
CA GLY A 60 0.35 2.87 -12.39
C GLY A 60 -0.45 2.12 -11.35
N THR A 61 -0.33 0.81 -11.39
CA THR A 61 -0.74 -0.10 -10.33
C THR A 61 0.18 0.06 -9.10
N SER A 62 1.03 1.08 -9.10
CA SER A 62 1.81 1.44 -7.94
C SER A 62 0.98 2.36 -7.05
N PHE A 63 0.92 2.06 -5.77
CA PHE A 63 0.62 3.01 -4.71
C PHE A 63 1.72 4.09 -4.68
N ASP A 64 1.92 4.77 -5.79
CA ASP A 64 2.95 5.79 -5.89
C ASP A 64 2.58 7.06 -5.13
N GLN A 65 1.53 6.99 -4.31
CA GLN A 65 0.96 8.13 -3.61
C GLN A 65 0.54 7.84 -2.16
N MET A 66 1.26 6.99 -1.47
CA MET A 66 1.17 6.98 -0.03
C MET A 66 1.99 8.17 0.49
N SER A 67 1.36 9.06 1.23
CA SER A 67 2.04 10.18 1.87
C SER A 67 1.89 10.07 3.37
N HIS A 68 2.96 10.41 4.09
CA HIS A 68 3.00 10.47 5.54
C HIS A 68 3.15 11.93 5.98
N PHE A 69 2.19 12.43 6.71
CA PHE A 69 2.23 13.77 7.29
C PHE A 69 2.39 13.65 8.79
N VAL A 70 3.41 14.29 9.34
CA VAL A 70 3.73 14.27 10.77
C VAL A 70 3.60 15.65 11.36
N PHE A 71 2.71 15.83 12.33
CA PHE A 71 2.49 17.08 13.03
C PHE A 71 2.88 16.93 14.48
N ASN A 72 3.74 17.81 14.99
CA ASN A 72 4.00 17.93 16.43
C ASN A 72 2.90 18.80 17.04
N ALA A 73 2.24 18.33 18.07
CA ALA A 73 1.10 19.01 18.66
C ALA A 73 1.52 20.13 19.63
N SER A 74 0.71 21.17 19.66
CA SER A 74 0.69 22.14 20.76
C SER A 74 -0.36 21.74 21.80
N ALA A 75 -0.25 22.28 23.02
CA ALA A 75 -1.20 21.98 24.09
C ALA A 75 -2.64 22.33 23.70
N ASN A 76 -3.56 21.37 23.87
CA ASN A 76 -4.97 21.47 23.52
C ASN A 76 -5.25 21.68 22.01
N GLN A 77 -4.30 21.38 21.15
CA GLN A 77 -4.52 21.46 19.70
C GLN A 77 -5.50 20.38 19.24
N THR A 78 -6.55 20.80 18.54
CA THR A 78 -7.49 19.87 17.90
C THR A 78 -7.35 19.85 16.39
N THR A 79 -6.94 20.97 15.76
CA THR A 79 -6.88 21.07 14.29
C THR A 79 -5.45 20.97 13.77
N PHE A 80 -5.24 20.04 12.86
CA PHE A 80 -3.97 19.82 12.16
C PHE A 80 -4.18 20.04 10.68
N SER A 81 -3.40 20.93 10.06
CA SER A 81 -3.54 21.30 8.65
C SER A 81 -2.28 22.00 8.13
N GLY A 82 -2.19 22.14 6.81
CA GLY A 82 -1.11 22.87 6.16
C GLY A 82 0.19 22.07 6.08
N ILE A 83 1.31 22.74 6.40
CA ILE A 83 2.65 22.15 6.28
C ILE A 83 2.97 21.36 7.53
N ASP A 84 3.41 20.12 7.35
CA ASP A 84 3.81 19.20 8.43
C ASP A 84 5.26 19.43 8.90
N ALA A 85 5.74 18.62 9.84
CA ALA A 85 7.11 18.69 10.36
C ALA A 85 8.20 18.35 9.33
N ASN A 86 7.84 17.70 8.22
CA ASN A 86 8.73 17.32 7.12
C ASN A 86 8.67 18.33 5.95
N SER A 87 7.98 19.45 6.10
CA SER A 87 7.74 20.48 5.08
C SER A 87 6.83 20.04 3.92
N GLU A 88 5.99 19.01 4.15
CA GLU A 88 5.00 18.54 3.21
C GLU A 88 3.64 19.17 3.50
N THR A 89 2.91 19.57 2.47
CA THR A 89 1.56 20.13 2.63
C THR A 89 0.53 19.01 2.65
N MET A 90 -0.24 18.90 3.75
CA MET A 90 -1.24 17.86 3.90
C MET A 90 -2.35 17.99 2.85
N ALA A 91 -2.54 16.92 2.09
CA ALA A 91 -3.64 16.73 1.16
C ALA A 91 -4.02 15.25 1.11
N TYR A 92 -5.33 14.94 1.12
CA TYR A 92 -5.82 13.57 1.09
C TYR A 92 -7.23 13.48 0.46
N THR A 93 -7.64 12.27 0.10
CA THR A 93 -9.03 11.98 -0.24
C THR A 93 -9.77 11.56 1.02
N ALA A 94 -10.89 12.18 1.32
CA ALA A 94 -11.72 11.84 2.48
C ALA A 94 -12.06 10.33 2.47
N GLY A 95 -11.92 9.69 3.63
CA GLY A 95 -12.13 8.24 3.79
C GLY A 95 -10.94 7.36 3.36
N GLN A 96 -9.86 7.95 2.79
CA GLN A 96 -8.68 7.23 2.32
C GLN A 96 -7.45 7.58 3.18
N ILE A 97 -7.64 7.66 4.49
CA ILE A 97 -6.57 7.99 5.43
C ILE A 97 -6.55 7.05 6.64
N LEU A 98 -5.37 6.97 7.25
CA LEU A 98 -5.12 6.40 8.57
C LEU A 98 -4.64 7.54 9.47
N VAL A 99 -5.17 7.65 10.67
CA VAL A 99 -4.79 8.68 11.63
C VAL A 99 -4.27 8.02 12.89
N PHE A 100 -3.06 8.41 13.31
CA PHE A 100 -2.41 7.88 14.50
C PHE A 100 -2.04 9.04 15.43
N LEU A 101 -2.32 8.88 16.72
CA LEU A 101 -1.83 9.79 17.75
C LEU A 101 -0.82 9.03 18.62
N ASN A 102 0.42 9.48 18.64
CA ASN A 102 1.52 8.79 19.33
C ASN A 102 1.68 7.30 18.92
N GLY A 103 1.44 7.00 17.65
CA GLY A 103 1.52 5.65 17.10
C GLY A 103 0.28 4.77 17.35
N VAL A 104 -0.69 5.25 18.13
CA VAL A 104 -1.96 4.56 18.37
C VAL A 104 -2.95 4.98 17.29
N PHE A 105 -3.53 4.01 16.58
CA PHE A 105 -4.54 4.27 15.57
C PHE A 105 -5.79 4.87 16.22
N LEU A 106 -6.27 5.99 15.68
CA LEU A 106 -7.48 6.63 16.16
C LEU A 106 -8.73 6.03 15.52
N ASP A 107 -9.74 5.76 16.35
CA ASP A 107 -11.08 5.44 15.90
C ASP A 107 -11.61 6.59 15.02
N PRO A 108 -12.28 6.33 13.88
CA PRO A 108 -12.89 7.35 13.05
C PRO A 108 -13.83 8.31 13.78
N ASN A 109 -14.41 7.91 14.91
CA ASN A 109 -15.23 8.78 15.77
C ASN A 109 -14.40 9.77 16.62
N ASP A 110 -13.09 9.53 16.77
CA ASP A 110 -12.19 10.40 17.55
C ASP A 110 -11.71 11.61 16.74
N TYR A 111 -12.00 11.66 15.44
CA TYR A 111 -11.59 12.78 14.59
C TYR A 111 -12.57 13.05 13.44
N THR A 112 -12.45 14.22 12.85
CA THR A 112 -13.13 14.59 11.60
C THR A 112 -12.09 14.90 10.52
N ALA A 113 -12.23 14.25 9.33
CA ALA A 113 -11.33 14.41 8.19
C ALA A 113 -12.09 14.31 6.87
N THR A 114 -12.93 15.32 6.57
CA THR A 114 -13.86 15.29 5.43
C THR A 114 -13.50 16.27 4.32
N ASN A 115 -12.57 17.21 4.56
CA ASN A 115 -12.28 18.32 3.65
C ASN A 115 -11.03 18.10 2.77
N GLY A 116 -10.26 17.03 3.01
CA GLY A 116 -9.06 16.70 2.23
C GLY A 116 -7.78 17.45 2.62
N THR A 117 -7.83 18.37 3.61
CA THR A 117 -6.69 19.24 3.94
C THR A 117 -6.49 19.47 5.45
N SER A 118 -7.38 18.95 6.29
CA SER A 118 -7.25 19.03 7.75
C SER A 118 -7.82 17.81 8.45
N VAL A 119 -7.22 17.48 9.60
CA VAL A 119 -7.74 16.51 10.57
C VAL A 119 -8.08 17.28 11.84
N VAL A 120 -9.29 17.10 12.36
CA VAL A 120 -9.78 17.75 13.60
C VAL A 120 -10.06 16.68 14.62
N LEU A 121 -9.29 16.63 15.71
CA LEU A 121 -9.49 15.69 16.81
C LEU A 121 -10.70 16.06 17.66
N ALA A 122 -11.43 15.08 18.15
CA ALA A 122 -12.53 15.27 19.10
C ALA A 122 -12.02 15.79 20.48
N SER A 123 -10.79 15.44 20.85
CA SER A 123 -10.14 15.88 22.09
C SER A 123 -8.80 16.54 21.81
N GLY A 124 -8.45 17.58 22.56
CA GLY A 124 -7.21 18.33 22.37
C GLY A 124 -5.96 17.51 22.69
N ALA A 125 -4.99 17.48 21.78
CA ALA A 125 -3.69 16.85 21.95
C ALA A 125 -2.83 17.60 23.00
N LYS A 126 -1.86 16.89 23.60
CA LYS A 126 -0.86 17.49 24.52
C LYS A 126 0.32 18.04 23.73
N SER A 127 1.10 18.93 24.35
CA SER A 127 2.26 19.57 23.71
C SER A 127 3.40 18.61 23.33
N SER A 128 3.40 17.40 23.86
CA SER A 128 4.39 16.35 23.54
C SER A 128 3.86 15.33 22.54
N ASP A 129 2.58 15.42 22.18
CA ASP A 129 1.98 14.47 21.25
C ASP A 129 2.42 14.76 19.81
N TYR A 130 2.36 13.75 18.98
CA TYR A 130 2.43 13.90 17.53
C TYR A 130 1.27 13.20 16.84
N LEU A 131 0.74 13.85 15.82
CA LEU A 131 -0.26 13.25 14.93
C LEU A 131 0.43 12.81 13.64
N GLU A 132 0.23 11.57 13.24
CA GLU A 132 0.66 11.06 11.95
C GLU A 132 -0.57 10.72 11.11
N VAL A 133 -0.63 11.29 9.91
CA VAL A 133 -1.70 11.07 8.93
C VAL A 133 -1.09 10.37 7.73
N ILE A 134 -1.55 9.18 7.46
CA ILE A 134 -1.12 8.37 6.33
C ILE A 134 -2.22 8.38 5.29
N THR A 135 -1.90 8.81 4.07
CA THR A 135 -2.85 8.81 2.98
C THR A 135 -2.61 7.60 2.09
N LEU A 136 -3.67 6.91 1.77
CA LEU A 136 -3.65 5.84 0.79
C LEU A 136 -4.21 6.44 -0.51
N GLY A 137 -3.32 6.82 -1.40
CA GLY A 137 -3.71 7.47 -2.66
C GLY A 137 -4.62 6.57 -3.49
N ALA A 138 -5.69 7.13 -4.03
CA ALA A 138 -6.49 6.45 -5.03
C ALA A 138 -5.64 6.25 -6.29
N SER A 139 -5.19 5.04 -6.55
CA SER A 139 -4.63 4.66 -7.83
C SER A 139 -5.70 4.81 -8.90
N THR A 140 -5.54 5.79 -9.80
CA THR A 140 -6.42 5.93 -10.96
C THR A 140 -6.13 4.79 -11.95
N GLY A 141 -6.55 3.56 -11.64
CA GLY A 141 -6.45 2.46 -12.62
C GLY A 141 -6.29 1.05 -12.13
N ALA A 142 -5.88 0.78 -10.92
CA ALA A 142 -6.07 -0.53 -10.31
C ALA A 142 -7.18 -0.39 -9.27
N ASN A 143 -8.14 -1.29 -9.33
CA ASN A 143 -9.27 -1.36 -8.41
C ASN A 143 -8.82 -1.56 -6.96
N LEU A 144 -8.27 -0.55 -6.32
CA LEU A 144 -8.50 -0.37 -4.91
C LEU A 144 -9.90 0.24 -4.82
N THR A 145 -10.89 -0.59 -4.96
CA THR A 145 -12.28 -0.25 -4.74
C THR A 145 -12.53 -0.12 -3.24
N GLY A 146 -11.75 0.73 -2.59
CA GLY A 146 -12.03 1.13 -1.24
C GLY A 146 -11.32 0.31 -0.15
N ILE A 147 -11.04 1.03 0.92
CA ILE A 147 -10.80 0.47 2.24
C ILE A 147 -12.18 0.47 2.90
N ASN A 148 -12.67 -0.70 3.27
CA ASN A 148 -13.86 -0.81 4.10
C ASN A 148 -13.42 -0.76 5.57
N ILE A 149 -14.00 0.12 6.35
CA ILE A 149 -13.72 0.27 7.78
C ILE A 149 -14.95 -0.21 8.52
N TYR A 150 -14.74 -1.15 9.45
CA TYR A 150 -15.78 -1.67 10.33
C TYR A 150 -15.39 -1.37 11.78
N GLU A 151 -16.35 -0.86 12.54
CA GLU A 151 -16.16 -0.42 13.93
C GLU A 151 -17.11 -1.17 14.85
N TYR A 152 -16.58 -1.77 15.91
CA TYR A 152 -17.36 -2.51 16.89
C TYR A 152 -17.00 -2.07 18.30
N THR A 153 -18.01 -1.86 19.11
CA THR A 153 -17.87 -1.71 20.57
C THR A 153 -18.12 -3.06 21.22
N ALA A 154 -17.10 -3.62 21.87
CA ALA A 154 -17.20 -4.95 22.46
C ALA A 154 -18.03 -4.98 23.74
N THR A 155 -18.64 -6.12 23.97
CA THR A 155 -19.28 -6.46 25.25
C THR A 155 -18.35 -7.30 26.11
N ALA A 156 -18.53 -7.29 27.44
CA ALA A 156 -17.67 -8.03 28.35
C ALA A 156 -17.63 -9.53 28.03
N GLY A 157 -16.43 -10.07 27.88
CA GLY A 157 -16.23 -11.49 27.59
C GLY A 157 -16.41 -11.90 26.13
N GLN A 158 -16.68 -10.96 25.26
CA GLN A 158 -16.84 -11.22 23.82
C GLN A 158 -15.49 -11.67 23.21
N THR A 159 -15.54 -12.72 22.40
CA THR A 159 -14.38 -13.20 21.63
C THR A 159 -14.62 -13.18 20.13
N VAL A 160 -15.87 -13.05 19.69
CA VAL A 160 -16.25 -13.12 18.27
C VAL A 160 -16.81 -11.78 17.82
N ILE A 161 -16.22 -11.24 16.77
CA ILE A 161 -16.69 -10.06 16.04
C ILE A 161 -17.22 -10.52 14.69
N SER A 162 -18.50 -10.22 14.41
CA SER A 162 -19.19 -10.59 13.17
C SER A 162 -20.49 -9.80 12.99
N GLY A 163 -21.10 -9.89 11.81
CA GLY A 163 -22.37 -9.24 11.50
C GLY A 163 -22.25 -7.76 11.23
N SER A 164 -23.26 -6.98 11.60
CA SER A 164 -23.26 -5.53 11.40
C SER A 164 -22.40 -4.84 12.46
N ASP A 165 -21.61 -3.89 12.02
CA ASP A 165 -20.84 -3.01 12.88
C ASP A 165 -21.71 -1.90 13.50
N ASP A 166 -21.12 -1.00 14.29
CA ASP A 166 -21.80 0.10 14.97
C ASP A 166 -22.43 1.11 13.98
N ASN A 167 -21.93 1.14 12.72
CA ASN A 167 -22.45 1.96 11.62
C ASN A 167 -23.42 1.22 10.71
N SER A 168 -23.85 0.00 11.06
CA SER A 168 -24.76 -0.87 10.31
C SER A 168 -24.17 -1.45 9.00
N ALA A 169 -22.85 -1.40 8.83
CA ALA A 169 -22.14 -2.08 7.74
C ALA A 169 -21.90 -3.55 8.12
N THR A 170 -22.20 -4.48 7.21
CA THR A 170 -21.97 -5.91 7.47
C THR A 170 -20.52 -6.28 7.19
N LEU A 171 -19.84 -6.89 8.17
CA LEU A 171 -18.45 -7.31 8.04
C LEU A 171 -18.24 -8.23 6.84
N SER A 172 -17.34 -7.83 5.97
CA SER A 172 -16.89 -8.62 4.82
C SER A 172 -15.43 -8.27 4.49
N TYR A 173 -14.58 -9.28 4.41
CA TYR A 173 -13.16 -9.11 4.07
C TYR A 173 -12.61 -10.35 3.37
N THR A 174 -11.45 -10.22 2.77
CA THR A 174 -10.67 -11.37 2.29
C THR A 174 -9.62 -11.69 3.35
N ALA A 175 -9.56 -12.93 3.83
CA ALA A 175 -8.62 -13.35 4.85
C ALA A 175 -7.18 -13.03 4.45
N GLY A 176 -6.42 -12.40 5.36
CA GLY A 176 -5.08 -11.88 5.12
C GLY A 176 -5.03 -10.51 4.43
N LYS A 177 -6.18 -9.93 4.11
CA LYS A 177 -6.31 -8.59 3.52
C LYS A 177 -7.00 -7.61 4.49
N GLU A 178 -6.89 -7.87 5.77
CA GLU A 178 -7.39 -7.02 6.84
C GLU A 178 -6.29 -6.66 7.84
N LEU A 179 -6.42 -5.49 8.43
CA LEU A 179 -5.69 -5.07 9.62
C LEU A 179 -6.72 -4.87 10.74
N VAL A 180 -6.49 -5.53 11.87
CA VAL A 180 -7.39 -5.48 13.04
C VAL A 180 -6.70 -4.69 14.13
N PHE A 181 -7.39 -3.66 14.64
CA PHE A 181 -6.91 -2.83 15.74
C PHE A 181 -7.83 -3.04 16.95
N LEU A 182 -7.25 -3.28 18.10
CA LEU A 182 -7.94 -3.32 19.39
C LEU A 182 -7.50 -2.10 20.20
N ASN A 183 -8.42 -1.20 20.52
CA ASN A 183 -8.11 0.06 21.22
C ASN A 183 -6.97 0.83 20.54
N GLY A 184 -6.90 0.79 19.21
CA GLY A 184 -5.88 1.46 18.40
C GLY A 184 -4.56 0.73 18.25
N VAL A 185 -4.39 -0.44 18.87
CA VAL A 185 -3.18 -1.28 18.77
C VAL A 185 -3.39 -2.34 17.68
N LEU A 186 -2.47 -2.42 16.72
CA LEU A 186 -2.52 -3.44 15.66
C LEU A 186 -2.33 -4.84 16.26
N MET A 187 -3.28 -5.73 15.99
CA MET A 187 -3.27 -7.11 16.47
C MET A 187 -2.44 -8.02 15.55
N ASP A 188 -1.74 -8.96 16.16
CA ASP A 188 -0.98 -10.00 15.45
C ASP A 188 -1.90 -11.12 14.98
N ASN A 189 -1.88 -11.40 13.67
CA ASN A 189 -2.70 -12.46 13.07
C ASN A 189 -1.92 -13.77 12.82
N ARG A 190 -0.64 -13.85 13.25
CA ARG A 190 0.16 -15.05 13.04
C ARG A 190 -0.36 -16.22 13.85
N SER A 191 -0.65 -17.32 13.13
CA SER A 191 -0.96 -18.62 13.74
C SER A 191 -1.89 -18.55 14.97
N GLY A 192 -2.82 -17.59 14.99
CA GLY A 192 -3.76 -17.40 16.08
C GLY A 192 -3.16 -16.79 17.35
N THR A 193 -2.18 -15.88 17.23
CA THR A 193 -1.56 -15.20 18.37
C THR A 193 -2.57 -14.32 19.11
N ASP A 194 -3.16 -13.34 18.44
CA ASP A 194 -4.18 -12.44 19.03
C ASP A 194 -5.58 -12.77 18.53
N TYR A 195 -5.70 -13.11 17.26
CA TYR A 195 -6.97 -13.46 16.65
C TYR A 195 -6.81 -14.48 15.51
N THR A 196 -7.92 -15.06 15.10
CA THR A 196 -8.04 -15.92 13.92
C THR A 196 -9.13 -15.40 12.99
N GLN A 197 -8.90 -15.56 11.70
CA GLN A 197 -9.89 -15.33 10.64
C GLN A 197 -10.67 -16.63 10.42
N THR A 198 -11.84 -16.74 11.02
CA THR A 198 -12.64 -17.97 10.91
C THR A 198 -13.24 -18.13 9.50
N ASN A 199 -13.58 -17.01 8.89
CA ASN A 199 -14.09 -16.90 7.50
C ASN A 199 -14.04 -15.42 7.10
N SER A 200 -14.54 -15.07 5.92
CA SER A 200 -14.53 -13.70 5.39
C SER A 200 -15.51 -12.73 6.10
N THR A 201 -16.17 -13.15 7.17
CA THR A 201 -17.20 -12.36 7.89
C THR A 201 -17.06 -12.43 9.41
N THR A 202 -15.99 -13.07 9.92
CA THR A 202 -15.84 -13.32 11.37
C THR A 202 -14.38 -13.24 11.78
N ILE A 203 -14.09 -12.41 12.77
CA ILE A 203 -12.81 -12.36 13.50
C ILE A 203 -13.03 -12.98 14.88
N THR A 204 -12.18 -13.91 15.28
CA THR A 204 -12.24 -14.55 16.61
C THR A 204 -10.97 -14.21 17.39
N PHE A 205 -11.11 -13.46 18.48
CA PHE A 205 -10.03 -13.12 19.39
C PHE A 205 -9.70 -14.31 20.31
N ASN A 206 -8.42 -14.52 20.58
CA ASN A 206 -7.96 -15.54 21.51
C ASN A 206 -8.20 -15.16 22.99
N ALA A 207 -8.14 -13.88 23.29
CA ALA A 207 -8.47 -13.33 24.59
C ALA A 207 -9.86 -12.71 24.57
N ALA A 208 -10.58 -12.82 25.69
CA ALA A 208 -11.87 -12.19 25.86
C ALA A 208 -11.72 -10.66 25.95
N LEU A 209 -12.49 -9.95 25.13
CA LEU A 209 -12.56 -8.49 25.12
C LEU A 209 -13.25 -7.97 26.38
N GLN A 210 -12.89 -6.75 26.75
CA GLN A 210 -13.53 -6.04 27.85
C GLN A 210 -14.73 -5.24 27.35
N VAL A 211 -15.60 -4.85 28.27
CA VAL A 211 -16.69 -3.93 27.94
C VAL A 211 -16.13 -2.61 27.45
N SER A 212 -16.67 -2.11 26.35
CA SER A 212 -16.26 -0.86 25.70
C SER A 212 -14.87 -0.89 25.03
N ASP A 213 -14.26 -2.07 24.88
CA ASP A 213 -13.14 -2.18 23.94
C ASP A 213 -13.62 -1.82 22.53
N THR A 214 -12.83 -1.05 21.82
CA THR A 214 -13.10 -0.72 20.42
C THR A 214 -12.30 -1.63 19.50
N VAL A 215 -12.98 -2.25 18.54
CA VAL A 215 -12.36 -3.08 17.50
C VAL A 215 -12.58 -2.39 16.16
N VAL A 216 -11.50 -1.98 15.52
CA VAL A 216 -11.55 -1.43 14.15
C VAL A 216 -10.93 -2.43 13.19
N ILE A 217 -11.69 -2.83 12.18
CA ILE A 217 -11.22 -3.74 11.14
C ILE A 217 -11.12 -2.94 9.84
N LYS A 218 -9.92 -2.87 9.29
CA LYS A 218 -9.68 -2.32 7.96
C LYS A 218 -9.56 -3.45 6.98
N ALA A 219 -10.54 -3.60 6.12
CA ALA A 219 -10.56 -4.57 5.03
C ALA A 219 -10.17 -3.89 3.72
N TYR A 220 -9.21 -4.45 3.05
CA TYR A 220 -8.69 -3.94 1.79
C TYR A 220 -9.18 -4.78 0.64
N ASP A 221 -9.76 -4.12 -0.37
CA ASP A 221 -10.18 -4.77 -1.60
C ASP A 221 -9.03 -4.77 -2.61
N GLY A 222 -8.91 -5.84 -3.37
CA GLY A 222 -7.91 -5.97 -4.41
C GLY A 222 -7.07 -7.24 -4.27
N PRO A 223 -6.30 -7.59 -5.31
CA PRO A 223 -5.58 -8.86 -5.34
C PRO A 223 -4.45 -8.92 -4.28
N GLU A 224 -3.72 -7.84 -4.07
CA GLU A 224 -2.65 -7.76 -3.06
C GLU A 224 -2.47 -6.31 -2.58
N PRO A 225 -3.38 -5.81 -1.71
CA PRO A 225 -3.39 -4.41 -1.31
C PRO A 225 -2.23 -4.04 -0.39
N PHE A 226 -1.69 -5.00 0.36
CA PHE A 226 -0.52 -4.86 1.20
C PHE A 226 0.16 -6.20 1.45
N PHE A 227 1.44 -6.15 1.86
CA PHE A 227 2.18 -7.26 2.42
C PHE A 227 2.48 -6.98 3.89
N ARG A 228 2.34 -8.00 4.74
CA ARG A 228 2.70 -7.95 6.13
C ARG A 228 3.90 -8.86 6.37
N HIS A 229 4.99 -8.28 6.88
CA HIS A 229 6.22 -8.97 7.24
C HIS A 229 6.40 -8.93 8.76
N PRO A 230 6.05 -9.99 9.48
CA PRO A 230 6.25 -10.07 10.92
C PRO A 230 7.66 -10.53 11.26
N PHE A 231 8.28 -9.89 12.27
CA PHE A 231 9.58 -10.28 12.82
C PHE A 231 9.48 -10.40 14.33
N ASP A 232 10.08 -11.46 14.88
CA ASP A 232 10.25 -11.63 16.32
C ASP A 232 11.64 -11.20 16.71
N ILE A 233 11.76 -10.33 17.71
CA ILE A 233 13.03 -9.91 18.25
C ILE A 233 13.44 -10.87 19.36
N THR A 234 14.63 -11.44 19.20
CA THR A 234 15.20 -12.40 20.20
C THR A 234 16.44 -11.84 20.89
N ALA A 235 16.93 -10.68 20.47
CA ALA A 235 18.11 -10.04 21.05
C ALA A 235 17.70 -8.86 21.95
N SER A 236 18.42 -8.68 23.04
CA SER A 236 18.18 -7.59 24.02
C SER A 236 18.57 -6.19 23.51
N SER A 237 19.11 -6.07 22.32
CA SER A 237 19.36 -4.80 21.64
C SER A 237 19.37 -5.04 20.13
N THR A 238 18.35 -4.57 19.46
CA THR A 238 18.20 -4.69 17.99
C THR A 238 18.11 -3.31 17.39
N SER A 239 19.11 -2.96 16.60
CA SER A 239 19.16 -1.68 15.86
C SER A 239 18.62 -1.81 14.43
N SER A 240 18.56 -3.02 13.89
CA SER A 240 17.99 -3.25 12.56
C SER A 240 17.39 -4.65 12.44
N ILE A 241 16.47 -4.78 11.47
CA ILE A 241 15.91 -6.07 11.03
C ILE A 241 16.15 -6.23 9.53
N SER A 242 16.44 -7.45 9.10
CA SER A 242 16.69 -7.79 7.69
C SER A 242 16.48 -9.29 7.46
N GLY A 243 16.55 -9.71 6.20
CA GLY A 243 16.43 -11.12 5.82
C GLY A 243 14.98 -11.57 5.75
N ASN A 244 14.73 -12.83 6.15
CA ASN A 244 13.38 -13.41 6.08
C ASN A 244 12.57 -13.06 7.33
N ASP A 245 11.29 -12.74 7.11
CA ASP A 245 10.30 -12.58 8.17
C ASP A 245 9.97 -13.94 8.84
N ALA A 246 9.13 -13.94 9.87
CA ALA A 246 8.72 -15.16 10.58
C ALA A 246 7.93 -16.16 9.68
N ASN A 247 7.43 -15.73 8.53
CA ASN A 247 6.77 -16.58 7.54
C ASN A 247 7.72 -17.10 6.45
N GLY A 248 9.02 -16.73 6.53
CA GLY A 248 10.04 -17.12 5.56
C GLY A 248 10.14 -16.23 4.32
N ASN A 249 9.39 -15.12 4.25
CA ASN A 249 9.44 -14.18 3.14
C ASN A 249 10.57 -13.17 3.34
N GLY A 250 11.38 -12.96 2.32
CA GLY A 250 12.45 -11.97 2.37
C GLY A 250 11.90 -10.55 2.41
N LEU A 251 12.49 -9.72 3.28
CA LEU A 251 12.15 -8.31 3.33
C LEU A 251 12.62 -7.62 2.04
N ASN A 252 11.69 -6.98 1.35
CA ASN A 252 11.97 -6.16 0.17
C ASN A 252 10.86 -5.12 0.05
N ILE A 253 11.09 -3.92 0.54
CA ILE A 253 10.09 -2.89 0.73
C ILE A 253 10.40 -1.61 -0.07
N ILE A 254 9.36 -0.87 -0.36
CA ILE A 254 9.45 0.51 -0.83
C ILE A 254 9.27 1.43 0.37
N PHE A 255 10.32 2.09 0.83
CA PHE A 255 10.36 2.88 2.07
C PHE A 255 9.18 3.85 2.23
N LYS A 256 8.81 4.57 1.18
CA LYS A 256 7.72 5.55 1.22
C LYS A 256 6.33 4.92 1.39
N ASN A 257 6.17 3.64 0.98
CA ASN A 257 4.91 2.91 1.02
C ASN A 257 4.85 1.91 2.19
N THR A 258 5.69 2.11 3.20
CA THR A 258 5.86 1.15 4.29
C THR A 258 5.60 1.79 5.64
N GLU A 259 4.95 1.06 6.50
CA GLU A 259 4.75 1.33 7.92
C GLU A 259 5.40 0.25 8.76
N VAL A 260 5.92 0.65 9.91
CA VAL A 260 6.56 -0.24 10.87
C VAL A 260 5.85 -0.11 12.20
N PHE A 261 5.38 -1.23 12.71
CA PHE A 261 4.76 -1.32 14.03
C PHE A 261 5.66 -2.13 14.97
N VAL A 262 5.77 -1.69 16.21
CA VAL A 262 6.42 -2.43 17.29
C VAL A 262 5.37 -2.72 18.36
N ASN A 263 5.10 -3.99 18.62
CA ASN A 263 4.01 -4.43 19.50
C ASN A 263 2.67 -3.75 19.16
N GLY A 264 2.37 -3.62 17.88
CA GLY A 264 1.15 -3.01 17.37
C GLY A 264 1.09 -1.48 17.40
N ILE A 265 2.12 -0.80 17.91
CA ILE A 265 2.23 0.67 17.92
C ILE A 265 3.04 1.13 16.71
N LEU A 266 2.49 2.06 15.93
CA LEU A 266 3.18 2.64 14.78
C LEU A 266 4.44 3.38 15.21
N VAL A 267 5.58 3.02 14.62
CA VAL A 267 6.84 3.76 14.80
C VAL A 267 6.81 5.01 13.93
N LYS A 268 6.92 6.17 14.59
CA LYS A 268 6.89 7.49 13.93
C LYS A 268 7.83 7.54 12.73
N LYS A 269 7.34 8.06 11.61
CA LYS A 269 8.18 8.29 10.42
C LYS A 269 9.39 9.17 10.79
N GLY A 270 10.58 8.73 10.39
CA GLY A 270 11.85 9.36 10.80
C GLY A 270 12.52 8.71 12.02
N GLN A 271 11.83 7.84 12.77
CA GLN A 271 12.45 7.00 13.81
C GLN A 271 12.98 5.66 13.27
N TRP A 272 12.78 5.43 12.00
CA TRP A 272 13.35 4.30 11.26
C TRP A 272 13.68 4.71 9.82
N SER A 273 14.52 3.94 9.18
CA SER A 273 14.95 4.14 7.79
C SER A 273 15.18 2.81 7.08
N SER A 274 15.20 2.85 5.76
CA SER A 274 15.61 1.73 4.91
C SER A 274 16.35 2.28 3.70
N GLY A 275 17.61 1.91 3.53
CA GLY A 275 18.44 2.36 2.40
C GLY A 275 18.28 1.49 1.16
N SER A 276 18.14 0.18 1.34
CA SER A 276 18.11 -0.82 0.26
C SER A 276 16.74 -1.45 0.02
N GLY A 277 15.79 -1.22 0.92
CA GLY A 277 14.52 -1.95 0.95
C GLY A 277 14.61 -3.35 1.58
N THR A 278 15.81 -3.87 1.82
CA THR A 278 16.01 -5.22 2.41
C THR A 278 16.36 -5.19 3.88
N GLU A 279 16.43 -4.00 4.47
CA GLU A 279 16.72 -3.76 5.88
C GLU A 279 15.91 -2.58 6.40
N ILE A 280 15.48 -2.66 7.65
CA ILE A 280 14.94 -1.54 8.43
C ILE A 280 15.88 -1.27 9.57
N THR A 281 16.35 -0.03 9.68
CA THR A 281 17.23 0.46 10.75
C THR A 281 16.43 1.40 11.64
N PHE A 282 16.47 1.16 12.95
CA PHE A 282 15.82 2.00 13.97
C PHE A 282 16.80 3.07 14.47
N VAL A 283 16.30 4.28 14.70
CA VAL A 283 17.09 5.39 15.30
C VAL A 283 17.47 5.02 16.74
N ASP A 284 16.48 4.57 17.52
CA ASP A 284 16.69 4.06 18.86
C ASP A 284 16.60 2.53 18.83
N PRO A 285 17.64 1.80 19.32
CA PRO A 285 17.61 0.35 19.35
C PRO A 285 16.45 -0.19 20.19
N LEU A 286 15.83 -1.25 19.71
CA LEU A 286 14.80 -1.99 20.45
C LEU A 286 15.48 -2.79 21.57
N THR A 287 15.06 -2.62 22.80
CA THR A 287 15.76 -3.14 24.00
C THR A 287 15.11 -4.35 24.64
N ASP A 288 13.88 -4.69 24.24
CA ASP A 288 13.18 -5.88 24.74
C ASP A 288 13.29 -7.02 23.73
N PRO A 289 13.76 -8.22 24.13
CA PRO A 289 13.84 -9.39 23.23
C PRO A 289 12.49 -10.02 22.88
N ASN A 290 11.39 -9.49 23.44
CA ASN A 290 10.05 -10.00 23.15
C ASN A 290 9.26 -9.05 22.23
N TYR A 291 9.90 -8.06 21.62
CA TYR A 291 9.20 -7.20 20.67
C TYR A 291 8.79 -7.98 19.42
N VAL A 292 7.55 -7.77 19.01
CA VAL A 292 7.01 -8.16 17.71
C VAL A 292 7.04 -6.94 16.81
N ILE A 293 7.64 -7.09 15.64
CA ILE A 293 7.67 -6.03 14.63
C ILE A 293 6.82 -6.47 13.46
N ASP A 294 5.86 -5.65 13.07
CA ASP A 294 5.11 -5.80 11.84
C ASP A 294 5.52 -4.72 10.85
N VAL A 295 5.97 -5.14 9.69
CA VAL A 295 6.25 -4.24 8.57
C VAL A 295 5.13 -4.39 7.57
N ILE A 296 4.36 -3.33 7.37
CA ILE A 296 3.25 -3.29 6.43
C ILE A 296 3.69 -2.50 5.20
N GLU A 297 3.84 -3.17 4.08
CA GLU A 297 4.12 -2.57 2.80
C GLU A 297 2.85 -2.49 1.97
N TYR A 298 2.44 -1.28 1.60
CA TYR A 298 1.27 -1.04 0.76
C TYR A 298 1.65 -0.96 -0.72
N GLY A 299 0.76 -1.49 -1.55
CA GLY A 299 0.90 -1.46 -3.00
C GLY A 299 1.14 -2.81 -3.62
N LEU A 300 0.77 -2.90 -4.88
CA LEU A 300 1.20 -4.02 -5.68
C LEU A 300 2.72 -3.93 -5.75
N LYS A 301 3.43 -4.90 -5.18
CA LYS A 301 4.71 -5.21 -5.77
C LYS A 301 4.41 -5.42 -7.25
N THR A 302 4.92 -4.54 -8.12
CA THR A 302 5.26 -5.04 -9.44
C THR A 302 6.11 -6.24 -9.08
N VAL A 303 5.52 -7.42 -9.26
CA VAL A 303 6.30 -8.62 -9.21
C VAL A 303 7.34 -8.36 -10.29
N ASP A 304 8.53 -7.91 -9.90
CA ASP A 304 9.69 -8.43 -10.61
C ASP A 304 9.38 -9.92 -10.54
N VAL A 305 8.97 -10.45 -11.68
CA VAL A 305 8.69 -11.88 -11.78
C VAL A 305 10.05 -12.52 -11.60
N ASP A 306 10.50 -12.49 -10.34
CA ASP A 306 11.69 -13.22 -9.94
C ASP A 306 11.27 -14.68 -10.01
N VAL A 307 11.45 -15.21 -11.21
CA VAL A 307 11.28 -16.64 -11.54
C VAL A 307 11.99 -17.53 -10.52
N ILE A 308 12.89 -16.95 -9.72
CA ILE A 308 13.66 -17.59 -8.64
C ILE A 308 12.74 -18.03 -7.47
N ARG A 309 11.63 -17.33 -7.21
CA ARG A 309 10.71 -17.65 -6.11
C ARG A 309 9.51 -18.47 -6.52
N ASP A 310 9.25 -18.59 -7.81
CA ASP A 310 8.20 -19.46 -8.30
C ASP A 310 8.71 -20.90 -8.39
N SER A 311 8.23 -21.77 -7.50
CA SER A 311 8.56 -23.19 -7.53
C SER A 311 8.00 -23.91 -8.77
N THR A 312 7.09 -23.26 -9.50
CA THR A 312 6.45 -23.79 -10.72
C THR A 312 6.22 -22.68 -11.75
N PRO A 313 7.29 -21.96 -12.19
CA PRO A 313 7.13 -20.80 -13.04
C PRO A 313 6.48 -21.21 -14.38
N PHE A 314 5.35 -20.56 -14.71
CA PHE A 314 4.67 -20.72 -15.99
C PHE A 314 4.83 -19.44 -16.81
N LEU A 315 5.65 -19.50 -17.84
CA LEU A 315 5.80 -18.42 -18.81
C LEU A 315 4.69 -18.55 -19.85
N GLY A 316 3.74 -17.63 -19.85
CA GLY A 316 2.61 -17.60 -20.78
C GLY A 316 2.99 -17.23 -22.22
N GLY A 317 4.29 -17.13 -22.54
CA GLY A 317 4.84 -16.78 -23.85
C GLY A 317 6.32 -17.11 -23.94
N ASP A 318 6.96 -16.68 -25.00
CA ASP A 318 8.38 -16.92 -25.24
C ASP A 318 9.25 -16.19 -24.21
N LEU A 319 10.26 -16.89 -23.66
CA LEU A 319 11.26 -16.29 -22.79
C LEU A 319 12.23 -15.46 -23.63
N ASN A 320 12.13 -14.14 -23.56
CA ASN A 320 13.11 -13.23 -24.16
C ASN A 320 14.19 -12.90 -23.12
N THR A 321 15.40 -13.42 -23.33
CA THR A 321 16.55 -13.17 -22.42
C THR A 321 17.23 -11.85 -22.69
N ASN A 322 16.77 -11.06 -23.65
CA ASN A 322 17.33 -9.77 -24.06
C ASN A 322 18.87 -9.80 -24.25
N GLY A 323 19.36 -10.92 -24.80
CA GLY A 323 20.78 -11.12 -25.04
C GLY A 323 21.59 -11.63 -23.85
N ASN A 324 20.96 -11.91 -22.71
CA ASN A 324 21.63 -12.52 -21.57
C ASN A 324 21.53 -14.05 -21.62
N ASP A 325 22.52 -14.72 -21.05
CA ASP A 325 22.54 -16.16 -20.95
C ASP A 325 21.62 -16.67 -19.85
N ILE A 326 21.00 -17.83 -20.08
CA ILE A 326 20.33 -18.59 -19.01
C ILE A 326 21.39 -19.50 -18.39
N ILE A 327 21.78 -19.19 -17.15
CA ILE A 327 22.84 -19.92 -16.43
C ILE A 327 22.25 -20.66 -15.24
N SER A 328 22.58 -21.95 -15.08
CA SER A 328 22.36 -22.66 -13.81
C SER A 328 23.59 -22.45 -12.91
N THR A 329 23.40 -21.80 -11.76
CA THR A 329 24.44 -21.63 -10.73
C THR A 329 24.54 -22.83 -9.78
N LEU A 330 23.63 -23.79 -9.92
CA LEU A 330 23.61 -25.04 -9.16
C LEU A 330 24.14 -26.17 -10.02
N SER A 331 24.59 -27.25 -9.39
CA SER A 331 25.17 -28.43 -10.04
C SER A 331 24.18 -29.19 -10.93
N ASN A 332 22.95 -28.75 -11.05
CA ASN A 332 21.92 -29.36 -11.87
C ASN A 332 21.88 -28.72 -13.26
N PRO A 333 21.90 -29.51 -14.33
CA PRO A 333 21.81 -28.98 -15.69
C PRO A 333 20.44 -28.37 -15.96
N ILE A 334 20.42 -27.30 -16.76
CA ILE A 334 19.17 -26.77 -17.33
C ILE A 334 18.66 -27.80 -18.34
N THR A 335 17.49 -28.35 -18.10
CA THR A 335 16.88 -29.33 -19.00
C THR A 335 15.68 -28.72 -19.73
N PHE A 336 15.79 -28.58 -21.05
CA PHE A 336 14.68 -28.22 -21.91
C PHE A 336 13.96 -29.51 -22.35
N LYS A 337 12.70 -29.67 -21.95
CA LYS A 337 11.87 -30.75 -22.43
C LYS A 337 11.06 -30.23 -23.64
N PRO A 338 11.28 -30.74 -24.87
CA PRO A 338 10.44 -30.36 -25.98
C PRO A 338 9.01 -30.85 -25.71
N ASN A 339 8.04 -29.99 -25.99
CA ASN A 339 6.63 -30.37 -25.95
C ASN A 339 6.40 -31.36 -27.13
N THR A 340 6.23 -32.63 -26.85
CA THR A 340 5.83 -33.61 -27.88
C THR A 340 4.34 -33.36 -28.12
N TYR A 341 4.03 -32.62 -29.18
CA TYR A 341 2.71 -32.71 -29.78
C TYR A 341 2.60 -34.12 -30.33
N VAL A 342 1.69 -34.91 -29.81
CA VAL A 342 1.22 -36.14 -30.43
C VAL A 342 0.17 -35.69 -31.44
N ASP A 343 0.46 -35.90 -32.76
CA ASP A 343 -0.48 -35.72 -33.87
C ASP A 343 -1.73 -36.60 -33.69
#